data_5726eedcfe185fb585a231b963dbf36a
#
_entry.id   5726eedcfe185fb585a231b963dbf36a
#
_cell.length_a   1.000
_cell.length_b   1.000
_cell.length_c   1.000
_cell.angle_alpha   90.00
_cell.angle_beta   90.00
_cell.angle_gamma   90.00
#
_symmetry.space_group_name_H-M   'P 1'
#
loop_
_entity.id
_entity.type
_entity.pdbx_description
1 polymer ?
#
loop_
_entity_poly.entity_id
_entity_poly.type
_entity_poly.pdbx_seq_one_letter_code
_entity_poly.pdbx_strand_id
1 'polypeptide(L)'
;MTTDQPLRLSCMDSEAPPLFSLWTPEQGRQGYEPAVAQLIAAELGRRLEWVRVPWVDMVPAAQRGDADAVLCGQGITPTRLEVMDFTRPYAVFHEGVLIRRGDPIHGPEDLAGKRVAAIENSTNMTLAETFEGAIRVPFGSDSEDVYADMLAALLSGGVDAVVDDDVVFVPLGATHPDYELAFVVQTGNRWGISVSKDRPDLLAELDGALARVIADGRLRAVWKEWLPTLDYPFEEG
;
A
#
# COMPACT_ATOMS: atom_id res chain seq x y z
N MET A 1 18.60 -22.36 -13.10
CA MET A 1 19.69 -22.08 -12.14
C MET A 1 19.11 -21.13 -11.12
N THR A 2 18.88 -21.57 -9.87
CA THR A 2 18.51 -20.65 -8.79
C THR A 2 19.71 -19.75 -8.52
N THR A 3 19.53 -18.43 -8.70
CA THR A 3 20.53 -17.47 -8.23
C THR A 3 20.50 -17.50 -6.71
N ASP A 4 21.64 -17.75 -6.08
CA ASP A 4 21.80 -17.85 -4.62
C ASP A 4 21.54 -16.48 -3.90
N GLN A 5 21.32 -15.42 -4.67
CA GLN A 5 21.05 -14.09 -4.16
C GLN A 5 19.55 -13.91 -3.87
N PRO A 6 19.19 -13.49 -2.64
CA PRO A 6 17.80 -13.21 -2.31
C PRO A 6 17.26 -12.01 -3.09
N LEU A 7 15.95 -11.97 -3.27
CA LEU A 7 15.23 -10.76 -3.66
C LEU A 7 14.89 -10.00 -2.37
N ARG A 8 15.53 -8.84 -2.17
CA ARG A 8 15.35 -8.00 -1.00
C ARG A 8 14.32 -6.91 -1.30
N LEU A 9 13.15 -6.98 -0.65
CA LEU A 9 12.08 -6.01 -0.83
C LEU A 9 11.91 -5.13 0.40
N SER A 10 11.94 -3.81 0.23
CA SER A 10 11.65 -2.88 1.33
C SER A 10 10.15 -2.75 1.54
N CYS A 11 9.75 -2.71 2.80
CA CYS A 11 8.38 -2.55 3.24
C CYS A 11 8.31 -1.91 4.64
N MET A 12 7.14 -1.40 5.01
CA MET A 12 6.85 -1.00 6.41
C MET A 12 6.72 -2.22 7.31
N ASP A 13 7.07 -2.08 8.59
CA ASP A 13 6.79 -3.06 9.64
C ASP A 13 5.53 -2.66 10.41
N SER A 14 4.40 -2.64 9.71
CA SER A 14 3.09 -2.31 10.26
C SER A 14 2.06 -3.34 9.83
N GLU A 15 0.86 -3.27 10.38
CA GLU A 15 -0.25 -4.16 10.09
C GLU A 15 -1.41 -3.40 9.44
N ALA A 16 -1.78 -3.80 8.23
CA ALA A 16 -2.91 -3.25 7.48
C ALA A 16 -3.65 -4.39 6.72
N PRO A 17 -4.41 -5.24 7.43
CA PRO A 17 -5.12 -6.35 6.78
C PRO A 17 -6.21 -5.82 5.85
N PRO A 18 -6.45 -6.50 4.70
CA PRO A 18 -5.87 -7.75 4.26
C PRO A 18 -4.55 -7.62 3.48
N LEU A 19 -3.98 -6.41 3.38
CA LEU A 19 -2.78 -6.15 2.58
C LEU A 19 -1.55 -6.84 3.16
N PHE A 20 -1.29 -6.63 4.46
CA PHE A 20 -0.15 -7.24 5.15
C PHE A 20 -0.33 -7.30 6.66
N SER A 21 0.28 -8.30 7.26
CA SER A 21 0.46 -8.44 8.72
C SER A 21 1.83 -7.93 9.16
N LEU A 22 2.01 -7.77 10.47
CA LEU A 22 3.35 -7.73 11.07
C LEU A 22 4.13 -9.01 10.71
N TRP A 23 5.44 -8.90 10.67
CA TRP A 23 6.30 -10.06 10.51
C TRP A 23 6.43 -10.83 11.83
N THR A 24 6.31 -12.17 11.76
CA THR A 24 6.60 -13.06 12.89
C THR A 24 7.59 -14.14 12.50
N PRO A 25 8.40 -14.69 13.45
CA PRO A 25 9.32 -15.78 13.16
C PRO A 25 8.62 -17.05 12.68
N GLU A 26 7.38 -17.31 13.14
CA GLU A 26 6.63 -18.52 12.89
C GLU A 26 5.95 -18.54 11.52
N GLN A 27 5.42 -17.38 11.09
CA GLN A 27 4.59 -17.26 9.88
C GLN A 27 5.18 -16.32 8.82
N GLY A 28 6.22 -15.57 9.18
CA GLY A 28 6.70 -14.49 8.33
C GLY A 28 5.66 -13.37 8.25
N ARG A 29 5.57 -12.73 7.09
CA ARG A 29 4.59 -11.69 6.77
C ARG A 29 3.49 -12.30 5.91
N GLN A 30 2.23 -12.07 6.26
CA GLN A 30 1.05 -12.61 5.59
C GLN A 30 0.22 -11.48 4.97
N GLY A 31 -0.57 -11.78 3.94
CA GLY A 31 -1.46 -10.84 3.26
C GLY A 31 -1.29 -10.84 1.76
N TYR A 32 -2.05 -9.96 1.09
CA TYR A 32 -2.01 -9.86 -0.37
C TYR A 32 -0.61 -9.53 -0.90
N GLU A 33 0.02 -8.49 -0.38
CA GLU A 33 1.34 -8.05 -0.86
C GLU A 33 2.46 -9.07 -0.58
N PRO A 34 2.56 -9.67 0.62
CA PRO A 34 3.48 -10.77 0.84
C PRO A 34 3.27 -11.97 -0.09
N ALA A 35 2.01 -12.30 -0.41
CA ALA A 35 1.72 -13.38 -1.36
C ALA A 35 2.15 -13.01 -2.80
N VAL A 36 1.95 -11.76 -3.24
CA VAL A 36 2.48 -11.26 -4.51
C VAL A 36 4.01 -11.32 -4.53
N ALA A 37 4.67 -10.85 -3.46
CA ALA A 37 6.13 -10.89 -3.34
C ALA A 37 6.69 -12.31 -3.45
N GLN A 38 6.04 -13.28 -2.81
CA GLN A 38 6.40 -14.70 -2.88
C GLN A 38 6.23 -15.26 -4.30
N LEU A 39 5.14 -14.89 -5.00
CA LEU A 39 4.94 -15.28 -6.40
C LEU A 39 6.07 -14.77 -7.29
N ILE A 40 6.44 -13.50 -7.16
CA ILE A 40 7.50 -12.88 -7.96
C ILE A 40 8.86 -13.51 -7.64
N ALA A 41 9.19 -13.70 -6.36
CA ALA A 41 10.43 -14.34 -5.95
C ALA A 41 10.54 -15.77 -6.48
N ALA A 42 9.46 -16.56 -6.39
CA ALA A 42 9.40 -17.91 -6.92
C ALA A 42 9.57 -17.95 -8.45
N GLU A 43 8.93 -17.02 -9.18
CA GLU A 43 9.03 -16.90 -10.63
C GLU A 43 10.47 -16.56 -11.09
N LEU A 44 11.21 -15.81 -10.27
CA LEU A 44 12.62 -15.49 -10.49
C LEU A 44 13.57 -16.58 -9.98
N GLY A 45 13.08 -17.60 -9.28
CA GLY A 45 13.91 -18.62 -8.64
C GLY A 45 14.79 -18.05 -7.53
N ARG A 46 14.37 -16.98 -6.87
CA ARG A 46 15.10 -16.28 -5.80
C ARG A 46 14.37 -16.47 -4.46
N ARG A 47 15.14 -16.49 -3.36
CA ARG A 47 14.59 -16.44 -2.00
C ARG A 47 14.14 -15.02 -1.69
N LEU A 48 12.99 -14.86 -1.03
CA LEU A 48 12.48 -13.55 -0.60
C LEU A 48 13.11 -13.16 0.75
N GLU A 49 13.56 -11.91 0.85
CA GLU A 49 13.95 -11.26 2.10
C GLU A 49 13.26 -9.89 2.24
N TRP A 50 12.75 -9.60 3.44
CA TRP A 50 12.13 -8.31 3.75
C TRP A 50 13.15 -7.37 4.39
N VAL A 51 13.25 -6.15 3.86
CA VAL A 51 13.99 -5.02 4.45
C VAL A 51 12.95 -4.09 5.08
N ARG A 52 12.74 -4.23 6.37
CA ARG A 52 11.71 -3.51 7.11
C ARG A 52 12.25 -2.15 7.54
N VAL A 53 11.61 -1.08 7.10
CA VAL A 53 12.00 0.31 7.34
C VAL A 53 10.75 1.18 7.47
N PRO A 54 10.83 2.37 8.08
CA PRO A 54 9.75 3.34 8.04
C PRO A 54 9.33 3.69 6.61
N TRP A 55 8.09 4.15 6.43
CA TRP A 55 7.54 4.52 5.12
C TRP A 55 8.46 5.45 4.32
N VAL A 56 8.96 6.49 4.96
CA VAL A 56 9.83 7.51 4.34
C VAL A 56 11.18 6.97 3.89
N ASP A 57 11.63 5.84 4.44
CA ASP A 57 12.93 5.24 4.17
C ASP A 57 12.89 4.14 3.11
N MET A 58 11.70 3.69 2.66
CA MET A 58 11.59 2.58 1.70
C MET A 58 12.28 2.89 0.35
N VAL A 59 11.97 4.05 -0.24
CA VAL A 59 12.60 4.50 -1.49
C VAL A 59 14.10 4.75 -1.29
N PRO A 60 14.55 5.50 -0.26
CA PRO A 60 15.96 5.64 0.04
C PRO A 60 16.71 4.31 0.22
N ALA A 61 16.11 3.29 0.85
CA ALA A 61 16.72 1.97 1.02
C ALA A 61 16.98 1.28 -0.34
N ALA A 62 16.02 1.35 -1.27
CA ALA A 62 16.22 0.81 -2.62
C ALA A 62 17.27 1.60 -3.41
N GLN A 63 17.31 2.93 -3.28
CA GLN A 63 18.28 3.78 -3.96
C GLN A 63 19.72 3.56 -3.45
N ARG A 64 19.91 3.27 -2.17
CA ARG A 64 21.23 2.95 -1.58
C ARG A 64 21.67 1.50 -1.85
N GLY A 65 20.78 0.64 -2.34
CA GLY A 65 21.03 -0.78 -2.52
C GLY A 65 20.91 -1.62 -1.24
N ASP A 66 20.33 -1.08 -0.18
CA ASP A 66 19.98 -1.83 1.05
C ASP A 66 18.85 -2.82 0.75
N ALA A 67 17.91 -2.44 -0.13
CA ALA A 67 16.91 -3.30 -0.75
C ALA A 67 17.10 -3.32 -2.28
N ASP A 68 16.57 -4.34 -2.95
CA ASP A 68 16.60 -4.43 -4.42
C ASP A 68 15.44 -3.63 -5.04
N ALA A 69 14.28 -3.62 -4.38
CA ALA A 69 13.06 -2.96 -4.84
C ALA A 69 12.14 -2.61 -3.65
N VAL A 70 11.09 -1.83 -3.92
CA VAL A 70 10.03 -1.53 -2.95
C VAL A 70 8.76 -2.27 -3.36
N LEU A 71 8.13 -2.99 -2.43
CA LEU A 71 6.80 -3.58 -2.57
C LEU A 71 6.05 -3.37 -1.26
N CYS A 72 5.29 -2.28 -1.19
CA CYS A 72 4.48 -1.91 -0.03
C CYS A 72 3.57 -0.72 -0.39
N GLY A 73 2.44 -0.98 -1.04
CA GLY A 73 1.42 0.04 -1.30
C GLY A 73 1.87 1.24 -2.14
N GLN A 74 2.90 1.08 -2.98
CA GLN A 74 3.41 2.23 -3.73
C GLN A 74 2.59 2.52 -4.99
N GLY A 75 1.78 3.58 -4.93
CA GLY A 75 1.11 4.14 -6.11
C GLY A 75 2.12 4.66 -7.14
N ILE A 76 1.86 4.36 -8.42
CA ILE A 76 2.62 4.89 -9.56
C ILE A 76 2.16 6.33 -9.78
N THR A 77 2.97 7.31 -9.39
CA THR A 77 2.66 8.74 -9.54
C THR A 77 3.73 9.45 -10.36
N PRO A 78 3.39 10.59 -11.02
CA PRO A 78 4.38 11.38 -11.74
C PRO A 78 5.61 11.76 -10.90
N THR A 79 5.40 12.19 -9.66
CA THR A 79 6.49 12.57 -8.75
C THR A 79 7.41 11.38 -8.43
N ARG A 80 6.83 10.20 -8.17
CA ARG A 80 7.63 9.00 -7.90
C ARG A 80 8.38 8.52 -9.14
N LEU A 81 7.79 8.67 -10.33
CA LEU A 81 8.44 8.36 -11.60
C LEU A 81 9.67 9.25 -11.92
N GLU A 82 9.82 10.39 -11.27
CA GLU A 82 11.05 11.20 -11.38
C GLU A 82 12.25 10.54 -10.70
N VAL A 83 12.04 9.77 -9.64
CA VAL A 83 13.10 9.22 -8.78
C VAL A 83 13.20 7.70 -8.78
N MET A 84 12.16 6.98 -9.21
CA MET A 84 12.10 5.52 -9.31
C MET A 84 11.48 5.10 -10.64
N ASP A 85 11.76 3.87 -11.07
CA ASP A 85 11.04 3.23 -12.15
C ASP A 85 10.11 2.15 -11.59
N PHE A 86 9.00 1.86 -12.27
CA PHE A 86 7.97 0.94 -11.80
C PHE A 86 7.70 -0.17 -12.80
N THR A 87 7.39 -1.36 -12.28
CA THR A 87 6.77 -2.42 -13.06
C THR A 87 5.38 -2.00 -13.53
N ARG A 88 4.76 -2.80 -14.40
CA ARG A 88 3.30 -2.78 -14.56
C ARG A 88 2.62 -2.91 -13.19
N PRO A 89 1.36 -2.45 -13.03
CA PRO A 89 0.69 -2.54 -11.76
C PRO A 89 0.38 -4.01 -11.38
N TYR A 90 0.53 -4.31 -10.07
CA TYR A 90 0.06 -5.57 -9.48
C TYR A 90 -1.26 -5.40 -8.73
N ALA A 91 -1.71 -4.16 -8.50
CA ALA A 91 -2.97 -3.83 -7.86
C ALA A 91 -3.53 -2.50 -8.37
N VAL A 92 -4.84 -2.34 -8.25
CA VAL A 92 -5.56 -1.07 -8.45
C VAL A 92 -6.56 -0.95 -7.32
N PHE A 93 -6.45 0.11 -6.53
CA PHE A 93 -7.33 0.41 -5.40
C PHE A 93 -7.87 1.83 -5.50
N HIS A 94 -8.84 2.12 -4.65
CA HIS A 94 -9.40 3.44 -4.44
C HIS A 94 -9.05 3.93 -3.04
N GLU A 95 -9.50 5.10 -2.65
CA GLU A 95 -9.24 5.62 -1.32
C GLU A 95 -10.54 5.77 -0.55
N GLY A 96 -10.50 5.32 0.71
CA GLY A 96 -11.57 5.44 1.67
C GLY A 96 -11.31 6.55 2.69
N VAL A 97 -12.39 7.13 3.20
CA VAL A 97 -12.35 8.06 4.33
C VAL A 97 -12.99 7.38 5.53
N LEU A 98 -12.17 7.10 6.55
CA LEU A 98 -12.59 6.49 7.82
C LEU A 98 -12.82 7.55 8.87
N ILE A 99 -13.87 7.38 9.66
CA ILE A 99 -14.27 8.26 10.76
C ILE A 99 -14.57 7.44 12.02
N ARG A 100 -14.70 8.12 13.15
CA ARG A 100 -15.34 7.49 14.32
C ARG A 100 -16.79 7.20 14.02
N ARG A 101 -17.29 6.08 14.49
CA ARG A 101 -18.69 5.68 14.26
C ARG A 101 -19.66 6.72 14.81
N GLY A 102 -20.56 7.16 13.94
CA GLY A 102 -21.59 8.15 14.26
C GLY A 102 -21.16 9.61 14.12
N ASP A 103 -19.95 9.89 13.69
CA ASP A 103 -19.55 11.26 13.32
C ASP A 103 -20.33 11.71 12.05
N PRO A 104 -20.77 12.98 11.97
CA PRO A 104 -21.61 13.47 10.88
C PRO A 104 -20.77 13.88 9.67
N ILE A 105 -20.03 12.93 9.07
CA ILE A 105 -19.26 13.09 7.85
C ILE A 105 -19.73 12.02 6.86
N HIS A 106 -20.28 12.44 5.72
CA HIS A 106 -20.88 11.56 4.71
C HIS A 106 -20.32 11.82 3.30
N GLY A 107 -19.59 12.93 3.11
CA GLY A 107 -19.00 13.32 1.84
C GLY A 107 -17.86 14.30 2.00
N PRO A 108 -17.15 14.64 0.90
CA PRO A 108 -16.03 15.57 0.93
C PRO A 108 -16.39 16.95 1.49
N GLU A 109 -17.61 17.42 1.27
CA GLU A 109 -18.11 18.72 1.73
C GLU A 109 -18.17 18.85 3.25
N ASP A 110 -18.35 17.73 3.96
CA ASP A 110 -18.39 17.68 5.42
C ASP A 110 -17.01 17.80 6.07
N LEU A 111 -15.95 17.73 5.27
CA LEU A 111 -14.57 17.80 5.76
C LEU A 111 -14.06 19.24 5.94
N ALA A 112 -14.81 20.27 5.52
CA ALA A 112 -14.41 21.67 5.74
C ALA A 112 -14.26 21.96 7.25
N GLY A 113 -13.06 22.45 7.63
CA GLY A 113 -12.66 22.70 9.02
C GLY A 113 -12.34 21.46 9.85
N LYS A 114 -12.42 20.25 9.27
CA LYS A 114 -12.05 18.98 9.93
C LYS A 114 -10.57 18.68 9.74
N ARG A 115 -9.97 18.03 10.75
CA ARG A 115 -8.60 17.53 10.69
C ARG A 115 -8.60 16.17 9.99
N VAL A 116 -7.98 16.13 8.83
CA VAL A 116 -7.92 14.95 7.97
C VAL A 116 -6.50 14.43 7.94
N ALA A 117 -6.29 13.24 8.49
CA ALA A 117 -5.02 12.55 8.51
C ALA A 117 -4.80 11.71 7.25
N ALA A 118 -3.57 11.65 6.80
CA ALA A 118 -3.08 10.71 5.80
C ALA A 118 -1.57 10.55 5.94
N ILE A 119 -1.02 9.50 5.33
CA ILE A 119 0.43 9.28 5.30
C ILE A 119 1.09 10.36 4.41
N GLU A 120 2.11 11.02 4.92
CA GLU A 120 2.84 12.04 4.16
C GLU A 120 3.47 11.47 2.88
N ASN A 121 3.49 12.25 1.80
CA ASN A 121 4.03 11.82 0.50
C ASN A 121 3.33 10.59 -0.11
N SER A 122 2.10 10.29 0.33
CA SER A 122 1.25 9.22 -0.22
C SER A 122 0.22 9.76 -1.22
N THR A 123 -0.43 8.85 -1.96
CA THR A 123 -1.61 9.18 -2.78
C THR A 123 -2.78 9.62 -1.90
N ASN A 124 -2.89 9.03 -0.70
CA ASN A 124 -3.91 9.37 0.29
C ASN A 124 -3.79 10.84 0.74
N MET A 125 -2.56 11.33 1.00
CA MET A 125 -2.35 12.76 1.30
C MET A 125 -2.67 13.63 0.09
N THR A 126 -2.31 13.22 -1.12
CA THR A 126 -2.66 13.95 -2.34
C THR A 126 -4.18 14.07 -2.50
N LEU A 127 -4.94 13.02 -2.17
CA LEU A 127 -6.40 13.12 -2.13
C LEU A 127 -6.87 14.07 -1.01
N ALA A 128 -6.33 13.94 0.21
CA ALA A 128 -6.70 14.80 1.33
C ALA A 128 -6.48 16.30 1.01
N GLU A 129 -5.50 16.61 0.16
CA GLU A 129 -5.24 17.97 -0.33
C GLU A 129 -6.33 18.53 -1.23
N THR A 130 -7.15 17.69 -1.84
CA THR A 130 -8.27 18.12 -2.68
C THR A 130 -9.53 18.48 -1.90
N PHE A 131 -9.63 18.11 -0.62
CA PHE A 131 -10.80 18.41 0.20
C PHE A 131 -10.79 19.87 0.64
N GLU A 132 -11.72 20.65 0.08
CA GLU A 132 -11.78 22.08 0.29
C GLU A 132 -12.03 22.44 1.75
N GLY A 133 -11.19 23.30 2.32
CA GLY A 133 -11.29 23.74 3.71
C GLY A 133 -10.87 22.71 4.78
N ALA A 134 -10.47 21.50 4.41
CA ALA A 134 -9.95 20.53 5.34
C ALA A 134 -8.57 20.93 5.91
N ILE A 135 -8.33 20.60 7.18
CA ILE A 135 -7.05 20.79 7.86
C ILE A 135 -6.26 19.49 7.74
N ARG A 136 -5.23 19.48 6.92
CA ARG A 136 -4.39 18.30 6.68
C ARG A 136 -3.47 18.03 7.85
N VAL A 137 -3.41 16.79 8.27
CA VAL A 137 -2.54 16.31 9.36
C VAL A 137 -1.68 15.17 8.82
N PRO A 138 -0.44 15.46 8.37
CA PRO A 138 0.46 14.44 7.85
C PRO A 138 0.98 13.54 8.98
N PHE A 139 1.07 12.23 8.68
CA PHE A 139 1.71 11.22 9.52
C PHE A 139 2.84 10.57 8.74
N GLY A 140 3.94 10.22 9.37
CA GLY A 140 5.01 9.47 8.72
C GLY A 140 6.41 9.64 9.28
N SER A 141 6.95 10.86 9.33
CA SER A 141 8.37 11.09 9.65
C SER A 141 8.81 10.64 11.04
N ASP A 142 7.91 10.71 12.03
CA ASP A 142 8.21 10.43 13.43
C ASP A 142 7.49 9.16 13.95
N SER A 143 6.93 8.34 13.06
CA SER A 143 6.14 7.16 13.42
C SER A 143 6.84 5.85 13.01
N GLU A 144 6.92 4.89 13.92
CA GLU A 144 7.36 3.53 13.63
C GLU A 144 6.22 2.69 13.02
N ASP A 145 4.96 2.95 13.40
CA ASP A 145 3.75 2.35 12.83
C ASP A 145 2.74 3.45 12.50
N VAL A 146 2.91 4.05 11.34
CA VAL A 146 2.11 5.18 10.87
C VAL A 146 0.62 4.86 10.80
N TYR A 147 0.26 3.63 10.44
CA TYR A 147 -1.13 3.20 10.34
C TYR A 147 -1.80 3.14 11.73
N ALA A 148 -1.16 2.49 12.70
CA ALA A 148 -1.65 2.42 14.06
C ALA A 148 -1.76 3.82 14.70
N ASP A 149 -0.80 4.71 14.46
CA ASP A 149 -0.80 6.07 14.98
C ASP A 149 -1.95 6.92 14.42
N MET A 150 -2.25 6.80 13.12
CA MET A 150 -3.41 7.47 12.50
C MET A 150 -4.74 6.99 13.11
N LEU A 151 -4.91 5.67 13.30
CA LEU A 151 -6.12 5.11 13.92
C LEU A 151 -6.25 5.52 15.39
N ALA A 152 -5.15 5.54 16.14
CA ALA A 152 -5.16 6.02 17.52
C ALA A 152 -5.50 7.52 17.61
N ALA A 153 -4.97 8.34 16.70
CA ALA A 153 -5.32 9.75 16.62
C ALA A 153 -6.81 9.97 16.27
N LEU A 154 -7.39 9.13 15.41
CA LEU A 154 -8.82 9.16 15.10
C LEU A 154 -9.65 8.83 16.34
N LEU A 155 -9.36 7.75 17.05
CA LEU A 155 -10.10 7.34 18.26
C LEU A 155 -10.01 8.36 19.38
N SER A 156 -8.82 8.93 19.62
CA SER A 156 -8.61 9.93 20.67
C SER A 156 -9.20 11.32 20.33
N GLY A 157 -9.70 11.51 19.11
CA GLY A 157 -10.16 12.81 18.62
C GLY A 157 -9.03 13.78 18.29
N GLY A 158 -7.81 13.28 18.10
CA GLY A 158 -6.67 14.06 17.58
C GLY A 158 -6.88 14.48 16.13
N VAL A 159 -7.56 13.64 15.35
CA VAL A 159 -8.06 13.94 14.00
C VAL A 159 -9.54 13.59 13.89
N ASP A 160 -10.19 14.07 12.83
CA ASP A 160 -11.64 13.88 12.64
C ASP A 160 -11.93 12.85 11.53
N ALA A 161 -10.99 12.65 10.60
CA ALA A 161 -11.05 11.65 9.56
C ALA A 161 -9.64 11.16 9.20
N VAL A 162 -9.55 9.96 8.63
CA VAL A 162 -8.32 9.38 8.07
C VAL A 162 -8.59 8.96 6.63
N VAL A 163 -7.65 9.26 5.73
CA VAL A 163 -7.67 8.80 4.33
C VAL A 163 -6.63 7.71 4.17
N ASP A 164 -7.08 6.54 3.67
CA ASP A 164 -6.22 5.42 3.29
C ASP A 164 -6.93 4.56 2.25
N ASP A 165 -6.31 3.46 1.82
CA ASP A 165 -6.83 2.62 0.76
C ASP A 165 -8.16 1.94 1.14
N ASP A 166 -9.10 1.91 0.21
CA ASP A 166 -10.42 1.33 0.39
C ASP A 166 -10.36 -0.16 0.74
N VAL A 167 -9.39 -0.88 0.21
CA VAL A 167 -9.16 -2.30 0.50
C VAL A 167 -8.94 -2.57 2.00
N VAL A 168 -8.41 -1.60 2.74
CA VAL A 168 -8.20 -1.67 4.20
C VAL A 168 -9.40 -1.09 4.95
N PHE A 169 -9.89 0.08 4.52
CA PHE A 169 -10.91 0.81 5.28
C PHE A 169 -12.33 0.29 5.09
N VAL A 170 -12.68 -0.31 3.93
CA VAL A 170 -13.99 -0.94 3.75
C VAL A 170 -14.21 -2.07 4.76
N PRO A 171 -13.34 -3.10 4.89
CA PRO A 171 -13.53 -4.14 5.88
C PRO A 171 -13.39 -3.63 7.32
N LEU A 172 -12.48 -2.69 7.59
CA LEU A 172 -12.30 -2.12 8.92
C LEU A 172 -13.55 -1.38 9.39
N GLY A 173 -14.10 -0.49 8.57
CA GLY A 173 -15.33 0.25 8.89
C GLY A 173 -16.58 -0.63 9.04
N ALA A 174 -16.61 -1.78 8.33
CA ALA A 174 -17.70 -2.75 8.43
C ALA A 174 -17.65 -3.60 9.70
N THR A 175 -16.45 -3.90 10.22
CA THR A 175 -16.27 -4.89 11.31
C THR A 175 -15.88 -4.27 12.66
N HIS A 176 -15.19 -3.14 12.66
CA HIS A 176 -14.74 -2.52 13.91
C HIS A 176 -15.86 -1.70 14.57
N PRO A 177 -16.08 -1.83 15.89
CA PRO A 177 -17.20 -1.15 16.56
C PRO A 177 -17.07 0.38 16.61
N ASP A 178 -15.84 0.89 16.64
CA ASP A 178 -15.56 2.31 16.85
C ASP A 178 -15.32 3.10 15.56
N TYR A 179 -15.15 2.42 14.43
CA TYR A 179 -14.93 3.04 13.14
C TYR A 179 -16.09 2.85 12.18
N GLU A 180 -16.21 3.76 11.25
CA GLU A 180 -17.12 3.63 10.11
C GLU A 180 -16.49 4.25 8.86
N LEU A 181 -16.74 3.63 7.70
CA LEU A 181 -16.38 4.19 6.42
C LEU A 181 -17.38 5.28 6.05
N ALA A 182 -16.90 6.53 5.97
CA ALA A 182 -17.76 7.65 5.58
C ALA A 182 -18.11 7.61 4.09
N PHE A 183 -17.09 7.47 3.23
CA PHE A 183 -17.24 7.35 1.78
C PHE A 183 -15.96 6.83 1.13
N VAL A 184 -16.05 6.47 -0.16
CA VAL A 184 -14.93 6.06 -1.03
C VAL A 184 -14.82 7.04 -2.18
N VAL A 185 -13.59 7.43 -2.52
CA VAL A 185 -13.27 8.20 -3.72
C VAL A 185 -12.65 7.28 -4.76
N GLN A 186 -13.25 7.22 -5.95
CA GLN A 186 -12.82 6.33 -7.04
C GLN A 186 -11.58 6.88 -7.75
N THR A 187 -10.42 6.78 -7.09
CA THR A 187 -9.14 7.32 -7.59
C THR A 187 -8.47 6.43 -8.62
N GLY A 188 -8.65 5.11 -8.52
CA GLY A 188 -8.05 4.14 -9.42
C GLY A 188 -6.52 4.12 -9.31
N ASN A 189 -5.99 4.23 -8.10
CA ASN A 189 -4.56 4.20 -7.84
C ASN A 189 -3.95 2.87 -8.26
N ARG A 190 -2.93 2.94 -9.11
CA ARG A 190 -2.19 1.76 -9.60
C ARG A 190 -0.95 1.57 -8.77
N TRP A 191 -0.77 0.39 -8.19
CA TRP A 191 0.41 0.05 -7.41
C TRP A 191 1.37 -0.81 -8.21
N GLY A 192 2.65 -0.43 -8.23
CA GLY A 192 3.71 -1.17 -8.89
C GLY A 192 4.88 -1.46 -7.96
N ILE A 193 5.72 -2.41 -8.34
CA ILE A 193 7.00 -2.66 -7.68
C ILE A 193 7.98 -1.61 -8.18
N SER A 194 8.56 -0.80 -7.29
CA SER A 194 9.50 0.23 -7.72
C SER A 194 10.97 -0.17 -7.52
N VAL A 195 11.81 0.24 -8.45
CA VAL A 195 13.25 0.02 -8.44
C VAL A 195 14.00 1.34 -8.65
N SER A 196 15.24 1.42 -8.18
CA SER A 196 16.11 2.56 -8.49
C SER A 196 16.34 2.69 -9.99
N LYS A 197 16.42 3.91 -10.50
CA LYS A 197 16.57 4.21 -11.94
C LYS A 197 17.88 3.68 -12.57
N ASP A 198 18.84 3.35 -11.76
CA ASP A 198 20.12 2.73 -12.19
C ASP A 198 20.03 1.19 -12.29
N ARG A 199 18.84 0.60 -12.10
CA ARG A 199 18.62 -0.86 -12.13
C ARG A 199 17.61 -1.30 -13.23
N PRO A 200 17.79 -0.90 -14.50
CA PRO A 200 16.85 -1.24 -15.58
C PRO A 200 16.74 -2.74 -15.84
N ASP A 201 17.83 -3.50 -15.62
CA ASP A 201 17.81 -4.95 -15.78
C ASP A 201 16.91 -5.62 -14.74
N LEU A 202 16.99 -5.18 -13.47
CA LEU A 202 16.12 -5.68 -12.40
C LEU A 202 14.65 -5.29 -12.65
N LEU A 203 14.41 -4.08 -13.15
CA LEU A 203 13.06 -3.68 -13.55
C LEU A 203 12.49 -4.63 -14.59
N ALA A 204 13.27 -4.95 -15.63
CA ALA A 204 12.84 -5.86 -16.69
C ALA A 204 12.57 -7.28 -16.17
N GLU A 205 13.39 -7.78 -15.24
CA GLU A 205 13.21 -9.08 -14.58
C GLU A 205 11.91 -9.12 -13.76
N LEU A 206 11.67 -8.12 -12.91
CA LEU A 206 10.49 -8.02 -12.06
C LEU A 206 9.21 -7.83 -12.88
N ASP A 207 9.23 -6.94 -13.86
CA ASP A 207 8.09 -6.69 -14.76
C ASP A 207 7.77 -7.92 -15.61
N GLY A 208 8.80 -8.63 -16.11
CA GLY A 208 8.62 -9.88 -16.83
C GLY A 208 8.03 -10.99 -15.97
N ALA A 209 8.48 -11.11 -14.71
CA ALA A 209 7.92 -12.06 -13.75
C ALA A 209 6.44 -11.73 -13.46
N LEU A 210 6.14 -10.47 -13.20
CA LEU A 210 4.77 -10.01 -12.96
C LEU A 210 3.87 -10.25 -14.18
N ALA A 211 4.37 -9.99 -15.40
CA ALA A 211 3.63 -10.29 -16.64
C ALA A 211 3.21 -11.76 -16.72
N ARG A 212 4.12 -12.69 -16.39
CA ARG A 212 3.85 -14.13 -16.44
C ARG A 212 2.81 -14.55 -15.41
N VAL A 213 2.91 -14.09 -14.16
CA VAL A 213 1.95 -14.46 -13.10
C VAL A 213 0.57 -13.82 -13.29
N ILE A 214 0.49 -12.71 -14.02
CA ILE A 214 -0.80 -12.15 -14.49
C ILE A 214 -1.37 -13.03 -15.59
N ALA A 215 -0.60 -13.33 -16.63
CA ALA A 215 -1.06 -14.04 -17.83
C ALA A 215 -1.51 -15.48 -17.54
N ASP A 216 -0.89 -16.17 -16.58
CA ASP A 216 -1.25 -17.54 -16.21
C ASP A 216 -2.28 -17.63 -15.06
N GLY A 217 -2.77 -16.49 -14.56
CA GLY A 217 -3.83 -16.39 -13.56
C GLY A 217 -3.39 -16.59 -12.11
N ARG A 218 -2.10 -16.77 -11.82
CA ARG A 218 -1.61 -16.91 -10.43
C ARG A 218 -1.85 -15.66 -9.60
N LEU A 219 -1.67 -14.46 -10.18
CA LEU A 219 -1.99 -13.21 -9.48
C LEU A 219 -3.48 -13.11 -9.16
N ARG A 220 -4.36 -13.52 -10.09
CA ARG A 220 -5.82 -13.59 -9.86
C ARG A 220 -6.18 -14.55 -8.73
N ALA A 221 -5.49 -15.69 -8.62
CA ALA A 221 -5.72 -16.63 -7.52
C ALA A 221 -5.38 -16.00 -6.17
N VAL A 222 -4.24 -15.31 -6.06
CA VAL A 222 -3.84 -14.56 -4.85
C VAL A 222 -4.83 -13.44 -4.55
N TRP A 223 -5.28 -12.69 -5.57
CA TRP A 223 -6.32 -11.66 -5.40
C TRP A 223 -7.60 -12.25 -4.80
N LYS A 224 -8.12 -13.33 -5.36
CA LYS A 224 -9.33 -13.99 -4.85
C LYS A 224 -9.19 -14.55 -3.44
N GLU A 225 -8.00 -14.99 -3.07
CA GLU A 225 -7.72 -15.51 -1.73
C GLU A 225 -7.76 -14.40 -0.66
N TRP A 226 -7.10 -13.28 -0.94
CA TRP A 226 -6.92 -12.21 0.04
C TRP A 226 -7.96 -11.10 -0.06
N LEU A 227 -8.50 -10.86 -1.26
CA LEU A 227 -9.42 -9.75 -1.59
C LEU A 227 -10.72 -10.27 -2.24
N PRO A 228 -11.42 -11.24 -1.62
CA PRO A 228 -12.55 -11.95 -2.25
C PRO A 228 -13.75 -11.04 -2.56
N THR A 229 -13.84 -9.88 -1.94
CA THR A 229 -14.95 -8.91 -2.12
C THR A 229 -14.68 -7.87 -3.20
N LEU A 230 -13.45 -7.82 -3.72
CA LEU A 230 -13.05 -6.87 -4.75
C LEU A 230 -12.97 -7.56 -6.12
N ASP A 231 -13.43 -6.86 -7.15
CA ASP A 231 -13.27 -7.31 -8.52
C ASP A 231 -11.77 -7.29 -8.92
N TYR A 232 -11.33 -8.32 -9.63
CA TYR A 232 -9.96 -8.37 -10.14
C TYR A 232 -9.78 -7.32 -11.23
N PRO A 233 -8.83 -6.38 -11.10
CA PRO A 233 -8.79 -5.18 -11.94
C PRO A 233 -8.10 -5.36 -13.29
N PHE A 234 -7.54 -6.54 -13.57
CA PHE A 234 -6.81 -6.79 -14.82
C PHE A 234 -7.64 -7.69 -15.74
N GLU A 235 -7.68 -7.35 -17.03
CA GLU A 235 -8.37 -8.16 -18.05
C GLU A 235 -7.73 -9.54 -18.17
N GLU A 236 -8.56 -10.52 -18.56
CA GLU A 236 -8.06 -11.83 -19.01
C GLU A 236 -7.36 -11.63 -20.34
N GLY A 237 -6.07 -11.95 -20.40
CA GLY A 237 -5.31 -11.96 -21.64
C GLY A 237 -5.75 -13.09 -22.58
#